data_804fbe75580a59dd835ad4d1d82682f9
#
_entry.id   804fbe75580a59dd835ad4d1d82682f9
#
_cell.length_a   1.000
_cell.length_b   1.000
_cell.length_c   1.000
_cell.angle_alpha   90.00
_cell.angle_beta   90.00
_cell.angle_gamma   90.00
#
_symmetry.space_group_name_H-M   'P 1'
#
loop_
_entity.id
_entity.type
_entity.pdbx_description
1 polymer ?
#
loop_
_entity_poly.entity_id
_entity_poly.type
_entity_poly.pdbx_seq_one_letter_code
_entity_poly.pdbx_strand_id
1 'polypeptide(L)'
;MTNNNKTPEKKELKPKKVGIIRWGALIPLVIFITLTGLYLNFLFAGHLRWILATGATQANQAEVNIADLSLNFKEAKYRFNDIQITDPKKPTHNRLQIESIEGEFSWDALLRMRVKINHAAINGITTDTPRKTPGELVIESVTQKVVGKDSAIGEELREAKKAGLSTVASQQEGNVLENVAAILGGSDPSEQLNNIKG
;
A
#
# COMPACT_ATOMS: atom_id res chain seq x y z
N MET A 1 5.15 65.08 -61.39
CA MET A 1 5.40 63.73 -60.99
C MET A 1 6.16 63.80 -59.67
N THR A 2 5.40 63.70 -58.58
CA THR A 2 5.97 63.85 -57.19
C THR A 2 6.08 62.45 -56.57
N ASN A 3 7.32 62.04 -56.42
CA ASN A 3 7.64 60.71 -55.88
C ASN A 3 7.63 60.78 -54.37
N ASN A 4 6.55 60.28 -53.74
CA ASN A 4 6.39 60.15 -52.27
C ASN A 4 6.99 58.84 -51.77
N ASN A 5 8.28 58.79 -51.56
CA ASN A 5 8.95 57.68 -50.91
C ASN A 5 8.81 57.82 -49.39
N LYS A 6 7.72 57.29 -48.81
CA LYS A 6 7.59 57.13 -47.36
C LYS A 6 8.35 55.88 -46.92
N THR A 7 9.52 56.09 -46.33
CA THR A 7 10.30 55.08 -45.62
C THR A 7 9.46 54.55 -44.44
N PRO A 8 9.26 53.23 -44.28
CA PRO A 8 8.50 52.70 -43.13
C PRO A 8 9.28 52.95 -41.85
N GLU A 9 8.66 53.66 -40.94
CA GLU A 9 9.15 53.97 -39.62
C GLU A 9 9.33 52.64 -38.82
N LYS A 10 10.59 52.29 -38.54
CA LYS A 10 10.98 51.14 -37.76
C LYS A 10 10.54 51.37 -36.31
N LYS A 11 9.42 50.79 -35.88
CA LYS A 11 8.99 50.78 -34.48
C LYS A 11 10.10 50.16 -33.64
N GLU A 12 10.84 50.99 -32.93
CA GLU A 12 11.79 50.53 -31.91
C GLU A 12 11.01 49.80 -30.80
N LEU A 13 11.18 48.48 -30.75
CA LEU A 13 10.68 47.66 -29.65
C LEU A 13 11.50 48.00 -28.39
N LYS A 14 10.93 48.82 -27.52
CA LYS A 14 11.54 49.15 -26.22
C LYS A 14 11.83 47.84 -25.46
N PRO A 15 13.06 47.59 -25.01
CA PRO A 15 13.39 46.39 -24.26
C PRO A 15 12.54 46.32 -23.00
N LYS A 16 11.74 45.27 -22.88
CA LYS A 16 10.96 45.00 -21.66
C LYS A 16 11.95 44.85 -20.51
N LYS A 17 11.91 45.73 -19.53
CA LYS A 17 12.70 45.60 -18.31
C LYS A 17 12.28 44.33 -17.61
N VAL A 18 13.11 43.29 -17.72
CA VAL A 18 12.89 42.01 -17.00
C VAL A 18 13.29 42.30 -15.55
N GLY A 19 12.31 42.37 -14.65
CA GLY A 19 12.58 42.49 -13.22
C GLY A 19 13.42 41.28 -12.75
N ILE A 20 14.27 41.51 -11.73
CA ILE A 20 15.17 40.49 -11.14
C ILE A 20 14.37 39.25 -10.69
N ILE A 21 13.11 39.44 -10.32
CA ILE A 21 12.20 38.37 -9.89
C ILE A 21 11.28 37.99 -11.06
N ARG A 22 11.41 36.75 -11.52
CA ARG A 22 10.52 36.18 -12.52
C ARG A 22 9.24 35.67 -11.85
N TRP A 23 8.26 36.54 -11.65
CA TRP A 23 6.98 36.22 -11.00
C TRP A 23 6.26 35.01 -11.63
N GLY A 24 6.38 34.83 -12.95
CA GLY A 24 5.80 33.68 -13.65
C GLY A 24 6.38 32.32 -13.25
N ALA A 25 7.59 32.29 -12.66
CA ALA A 25 8.20 31.07 -12.13
C ALA A 25 8.04 30.96 -10.61
N LEU A 26 8.03 32.09 -9.91
CA LEU A 26 7.95 32.13 -8.46
C LEU A 26 6.56 31.73 -7.95
N ILE A 27 5.50 32.19 -8.60
CA ILE A 27 4.12 31.86 -8.21
C ILE A 27 3.85 30.34 -8.26
N PRO A 28 4.10 29.62 -9.37
CA PRO A 28 3.89 28.17 -9.41
C PRO A 28 4.82 27.43 -8.43
N LEU A 29 6.03 27.91 -8.19
CA LEU A 29 6.93 27.32 -7.19
C LEU A 29 6.37 27.44 -5.77
N VAL A 30 5.87 28.62 -5.39
CA VAL A 30 5.24 28.84 -4.06
C VAL A 30 4.00 27.96 -3.91
N ILE A 31 3.15 27.89 -4.94
CA ILE A 31 1.97 27.02 -4.94
C ILE A 31 2.39 25.56 -4.75
N PHE A 32 3.40 25.09 -5.48
CA PHE A 32 3.90 23.73 -5.39
C PHE A 32 4.43 23.41 -3.98
N ILE A 33 5.25 24.29 -3.40
CA ILE A 33 5.77 24.12 -2.03
C ILE A 33 4.63 24.07 -1.01
N THR A 34 3.64 24.97 -1.15
CA THR A 34 2.49 25.02 -0.25
C THR A 34 1.65 23.75 -0.34
N LEU A 35 1.33 23.29 -1.56
CA LEU A 35 0.58 22.06 -1.77
C LEU A 35 1.32 20.83 -1.24
N THR A 36 2.64 20.77 -1.48
CA THR A 36 3.50 19.70 -0.95
C THR A 36 3.50 19.71 0.58
N GLY A 37 3.62 20.87 1.19
CA GLY A 37 3.57 21.01 2.66
C GLY A 37 2.22 20.59 3.25
N LEU A 38 1.12 20.95 2.61
CA LEU A 38 -0.22 20.50 3.00
C LEU A 38 -0.38 18.98 2.87
N TYR A 39 0.09 18.40 1.76
CA TYR A 39 0.06 16.97 1.53
C TYR A 39 0.83 16.21 2.62
N LEU A 40 2.08 16.60 2.88
CA LEU A 40 2.92 15.97 3.89
C LEU A 40 2.31 16.06 5.30
N ASN A 41 1.65 17.17 5.61
CA ASN A 41 1.09 17.40 6.94
C ASN A 41 -0.22 16.62 7.17
N PHE A 42 -1.11 16.54 6.16
CA PHE A 42 -2.46 16.00 6.35
C PHE A 42 -2.69 14.62 5.77
N LEU A 43 -2.07 14.28 4.63
CA LEU A 43 -2.38 13.06 3.88
C LEU A 43 -1.29 12.00 3.94
N PHE A 44 -0.03 12.42 4.08
CA PHE A 44 1.11 11.51 3.96
C PHE A 44 1.09 10.39 5.00
N ALA A 45 0.79 10.69 6.26
CA ALA A 45 0.71 9.69 7.32
C ALA A 45 -0.35 8.61 7.02
N GLY A 46 -1.52 9.03 6.51
CA GLY A 46 -2.57 8.09 6.09
C GLY A 46 -2.16 7.17 4.95
N HIS A 47 -1.53 7.72 3.91
CA HIS A 47 -1.02 6.92 2.80
C HIS A 47 0.09 5.97 3.23
N LEU A 48 1.04 6.45 4.04
CA LEU A 48 2.13 5.63 4.56
C LEU A 48 1.60 4.49 5.43
N ARG A 49 0.64 4.78 6.32
CA ARG A 49 -0.04 3.75 7.13
C ARG A 49 -0.68 2.68 6.25
N TRP A 50 -1.43 3.10 5.21
CA TRP A 50 -2.06 2.17 4.28
C TRP A 50 -1.05 1.29 3.54
N ILE A 51 0.04 1.87 3.02
CA ILE A 51 1.11 1.13 2.34
C ILE A 51 1.76 0.11 3.28
N LEU A 52 2.06 0.52 4.52
CA LEU A 52 2.69 -0.35 5.51
C LEU A 52 1.74 -1.47 5.94
N ALA A 53 0.48 -1.17 6.22
CA ALA A 53 -0.53 -2.18 6.58
C ALA A 53 -0.74 -3.18 5.43
N THR A 54 -0.86 -2.70 4.18
CA THR A 54 -1.01 -3.57 3.00
C THR A 54 0.22 -4.44 2.78
N GLY A 55 1.42 -3.87 2.85
CA GLY A 55 2.67 -4.62 2.71
C GLY A 55 2.85 -5.68 3.81
N ALA A 56 2.55 -5.31 5.06
CA ALA A 56 2.59 -6.23 6.19
C ALA A 56 1.54 -7.35 6.07
N THR A 57 0.34 -7.04 5.59
CA THR A 57 -0.73 -8.02 5.31
C THR A 57 -0.27 -9.04 4.28
N GLN A 58 0.37 -8.60 3.19
CA GLN A 58 0.92 -9.50 2.18
C GLN A 58 2.03 -10.39 2.74
N ALA A 59 2.91 -9.84 3.55
CA ALA A 59 4.01 -10.58 4.16
C ALA A 59 3.53 -11.60 5.22
N ASN A 60 2.48 -11.25 5.99
CA ASN A 60 1.89 -12.10 7.02
C ASN A 60 0.88 -13.11 6.47
N GLN A 61 0.42 -12.95 5.21
CA GLN A 61 -0.68 -13.71 4.58
C GLN A 61 -2.03 -13.61 5.32
N ALA A 62 -2.15 -12.69 6.25
CA ALA A 62 -3.35 -12.37 6.99
C ALA A 62 -3.34 -10.88 7.34
N GLU A 63 -4.51 -10.33 7.57
CA GLU A 63 -4.73 -8.91 7.82
C GLU A 63 -3.82 -8.35 8.92
N VAL A 64 -3.14 -7.25 8.60
CA VAL A 64 -2.39 -6.44 9.56
C VAL A 64 -3.03 -5.06 9.64
N ASN A 65 -3.48 -4.69 10.83
CA ASN A 65 -4.08 -3.41 11.11
C ASN A 65 -3.12 -2.51 11.87
N ILE A 66 -3.03 -1.26 11.43
CA ILE A 66 -2.35 -0.18 12.14
C ILE A 66 -3.43 0.88 12.40
N ALA A 67 -3.79 1.11 13.66
CA ALA A 67 -4.89 2.02 13.96
C ALA A 67 -4.56 3.46 13.62
N ASP A 68 -3.34 3.89 13.99
CA ASP A 68 -2.90 5.26 13.71
C ASP A 68 -1.39 5.34 13.45
N LEU A 69 -1.01 6.30 12.61
CA LEU A 69 0.37 6.68 12.36
C LEU A 69 0.50 8.20 12.49
N SER A 70 1.21 8.63 13.50
CA SER A 70 1.54 10.03 13.72
C SER A 70 2.98 10.32 13.31
N LEU A 71 3.16 11.37 12.50
CA LEU A 71 4.45 11.82 12.00
C LEU A 71 4.67 13.28 12.38
N ASN A 72 5.75 13.54 13.09
CA ASN A 72 6.20 14.91 13.38
C ASN A 72 7.47 15.22 12.57
N PHE A 73 7.28 15.84 11.41
CA PHE A 73 8.40 16.18 10.54
C PHE A 73 9.36 17.20 11.15
N LYS A 74 8.90 18.08 12.04
CA LYS A 74 9.73 19.08 12.68
C LYS A 74 10.78 18.45 13.60
N GLU A 75 10.37 17.41 14.31
CA GLU A 75 11.21 16.70 15.28
C GLU A 75 11.75 15.37 14.74
N ALA A 76 11.40 15.01 13.49
CA ALA A 76 11.70 13.72 12.87
C ALA A 76 11.22 12.51 13.71
N LYS A 77 10.08 12.66 14.40
CA LYS A 77 9.48 11.62 15.23
C LYS A 77 8.37 10.89 14.49
N TYR A 78 8.25 9.61 14.77
CA TYR A 78 7.13 8.79 14.32
C TYR A 78 6.56 8.01 15.49
N ARG A 79 5.25 7.76 15.44
CA ARG A 79 4.55 6.89 16.38
C ARG A 79 3.46 6.11 15.66
N PHE A 80 3.53 4.81 15.79
CA PHE A 80 2.46 3.89 15.43
C PHE A 80 1.69 3.53 16.68
N ASN A 81 0.38 3.49 16.59
CA ASN A 81 -0.50 3.08 17.67
C ASN A 81 -1.34 1.88 17.25
N ASP A 82 -1.52 0.94 18.18
CA ASP A 82 -2.34 -0.26 18.07
C ASP A 82 -2.11 -1.01 16.74
N ILE A 83 -0.97 -1.68 16.69
CA ILE A 83 -0.61 -2.56 15.58
C ILE A 83 -1.12 -3.95 15.93
N GLN A 84 -2.02 -4.50 15.10
CA GLN A 84 -2.61 -5.81 15.27
C GLN A 84 -2.23 -6.70 14.08
N ILE A 85 -1.53 -7.80 14.36
CA ILE A 85 -1.10 -8.76 13.36
C ILE A 85 -1.92 -10.03 13.56
N THR A 86 -2.83 -10.33 12.64
CA THR A 86 -3.69 -11.51 12.67
C THR A 86 -2.88 -12.79 12.58
N ASP A 87 -3.31 -13.82 13.33
CA ASP A 87 -2.78 -15.17 13.16
C ASP A 87 -3.41 -15.82 11.90
N PRO A 88 -2.62 -16.19 10.87
CA PRO A 88 -3.14 -16.85 9.68
C PRO A 88 -3.84 -18.18 9.96
N LYS A 89 -3.46 -18.88 11.05
CA LYS A 89 -4.06 -20.15 11.44
C LYS A 89 -5.30 -19.99 12.30
N LYS A 90 -5.45 -18.82 12.97
CA LYS A 90 -6.53 -18.53 13.91
C LYS A 90 -7.01 -17.08 13.69
N PRO A 91 -7.76 -16.82 12.61
CA PRO A 91 -8.12 -15.43 12.21
C PRO A 91 -8.91 -14.64 13.26
N THR A 92 -9.48 -15.31 14.25
CA THR A 92 -10.19 -14.69 15.38
C THR A 92 -9.26 -14.12 16.46
N HIS A 93 -7.95 -14.33 16.34
CA HIS A 93 -6.94 -13.87 17.30
C HIS A 93 -5.81 -13.15 16.59
N ASN A 94 -5.19 -12.22 17.31
CA ASN A 94 -3.93 -11.61 16.90
C ASN A 94 -2.78 -12.53 17.31
N ARG A 95 -1.91 -12.83 16.38
CA ARG A 95 -0.62 -13.46 16.66
C ARG A 95 0.25 -12.55 17.51
N LEU A 96 0.18 -11.24 17.23
CA LEU A 96 0.91 -10.19 17.94
C LEU A 96 0.07 -8.91 17.94
N GLN A 97 0.01 -8.25 19.07
CA GLN A 97 -0.52 -6.92 19.22
C GLN A 97 0.50 -6.03 19.90
N ILE A 98 0.72 -4.82 19.39
CA ILE A 98 1.66 -3.85 19.91
C ILE A 98 0.90 -2.55 20.17
N GLU A 99 0.91 -2.08 21.40
CA GLU A 99 0.20 -0.86 21.78
C GLU A 99 0.81 0.38 21.11
N SER A 100 2.14 0.52 21.16
CA SER A 100 2.81 1.60 20.44
C SER A 100 4.24 1.26 20.05
N ILE A 101 4.63 1.76 18.86
CA ILE A 101 6.02 1.83 18.41
C ILE A 101 6.33 3.29 18.14
N GLU A 102 7.33 3.82 18.79
CA GLU A 102 7.76 5.20 18.57
C GLU A 102 9.25 5.30 18.34
N GLY A 103 9.65 6.32 17.62
CA GLY A 103 11.06 6.57 17.41
C GLY A 103 11.34 7.96 16.84
N GLU A 104 12.62 8.28 16.84
CA GLU A 104 13.14 9.55 16.37
C GLU A 104 14.33 9.31 15.46
N PHE A 105 14.30 9.96 14.28
CA PHE A 105 15.39 9.96 13.32
C PHE A 105 16.28 11.20 13.52
N SER A 106 17.52 11.11 13.10
CA SER A 106 18.39 12.29 13.00
C SER A 106 18.21 12.99 11.67
N TRP A 107 17.73 14.23 11.65
CA TRP A 107 17.63 15.05 10.44
C TRP A 107 18.97 15.23 9.74
N ASP A 108 20.06 15.44 10.48
CA ASP A 108 21.40 15.58 9.92
C ASP A 108 21.84 14.32 9.16
N ALA A 109 21.50 13.17 9.69
CA ALA A 109 21.79 11.89 9.01
C ALA A 109 20.90 11.69 7.77
N LEU A 110 19.59 12.00 7.87
CA LEU A 110 18.66 11.87 6.73
C LEU A 110 19.05 12.79 5.57
N LEU A 111 19.46 14.03 5.84
CA LEU A 111 19.95 14.95 4.82
C LEU A 111 21.23 14.45 4.12
N ARG A 112 22.01 13.61 4.78
CA ARG A 112 23.19 12.91 4.22
C ARG A 112 22.87 11.52 3.66
N MET A 113 21.58 11.22 3.40
CA MET A 113 21.10 9.90 2.94
C MET A 113 21.52 8.74 3.86
N ARG A 114 21.61 8.98 5.17
CA ARG A 114 21.89 7.98 6.19
C ARG A 114 20.72 7.86 7.15
N VAL A 115 20.29 6.65 7.44
CA VAL A 115 19.27 6.40 8.46
C VAL A 115 19.97 6.24 9.81
N LYS A 116 19.74 7.18 10.72
CA LYS A 116 20.19 7.10 12.12
C LYS A 116 18.98 7.28 13.02
N ILE A 117 18.72 6.28 13.83
CA ILE A 117 17.67 6.30 14.83
C ILE A 117 18.31 6.77 16.14
N ASN A 118 17.81 7.88 16.69
CA ASN A 118 18.29 8.42 17.96
C ASN A 118 17.58 7.76 19.13
N HIS A 119 16.29 7.45 18.97
CA HIS A 119 15.46 6.82 19.98
C HIS A 119 14.50 5.85 19.29
N ALA A 120 14.28 4.69 19.92
CA ALA A 120 13.22 3.76 19.53
C ALA A 120 12.67 3.09 20.79
N ALA A 121 11.36 3.03 20.90
CA ALA A 121 10.66 2.36 21.99
C ALA A 121 9.49 1.54 21.43
N ILE A 122 9.26 0.38 22.01
CA ILE A 122 8.11 -0.49 21.72
C ILE A 122 7.44 -0.77 23.06
N ASN A 123 6.14 -0.48 23.14
CA ASN A 123 5.38 -0.65 24.37
C ASN A 123 4.19 -1.58 24.14
N GLY A 124 3.79 -2.31 25.18
CA GLY A 124 2.57 -3.09 25.21
C GLY A 124 2.53 -4.24 24.20
N ILE A 125 3.56 -5.10 24.20
CA ILE A 125 3.57 -6.30 23.34
C ILE A 125 2.74 -7.38 24.02
N THR A 126 1.69 -7.85 23.31
CA THR A 126 0.83 -8.96 23.73
C THR A 126 0.66 -9.94 22.58
N THR A 127 0.40 -11.20 22.92
CA THR A 127 0.20 -12.29 21.94
C THR A 127 -1.11 -12.99 22.18
N ASP A 128 -1.65 -13.67 21.17
CA ASP A 128 -2.90 -14.45 21.22
C ASP A 128 -4.10 -13.65 21.78
N THR A 129 -4.19 -12.36 21.44
CA THR A 129 -5.30 -11.51 21.85
C THR A 129 -6.51 -11.73 20.98
N PRO A 130 -7.74 -11.83 21.54
CA PRO A 130 -8.96 -12.02 20.75
C PRO A 130 -9.27 -10.75 19.96
N ARG A 131 -9.64 -10.91 18.68
CA ARG A 131 -10.07 -9.82 17.80
C ARG A 131 -11.57 -9.59 17.91
N LYS A 132 -11.99 -8.33 17.76
CA LYS A 132 -13.41 -7.97 17.68
C LYS A 132 -14.07 -8.49 16.40
N THR A 133 -13.32 -8.48 15.29
CA THR A 133 -13.71 -9.02 13.99
C THR A 133 -12.62 -9.96 13.51
N PRO A 134 -12.95 -11.14 12.96
CA PRO A 134 -11.95 -12.02 12.37
C PRO A 134 -11.15 -11.28 11.29
N GLY A 135 -9.85 -11.50 11.25
CA GLY A 135 -8.98 -10.90 10.23
C GLY A 135 -9.12 -11.60 8.89
N GLU A 136 -8.99 -10.85 7.80
CA GLU A 136 -9.04 -11.37 6.44
C GLU A 136 -7.75 -12.13 6.08
N LEU A 137 -7.90 -13.30 5.44
CA LEU A 137 -6.77 -14.04 4.90
C LEU A 137 -6.52 -13.61 3.45
N VAL A 138 -5.26 -13.39 3.09
CA VAL A 138 -4.88 -12.96 1.73
C VAL A 138 -5.31 -13.98 0.68
N ILE A 139 -5.24 -15.28 0.99
CA ILE A 139 -5.63 -16.37 0.09
C ILE A 139 -7.14 -16.33 -0.19
N GLU A 140 -7.99 -16.08 0.83
CA GLU A 140 -9.44 -15.93 0.63
C GLU A 140 -9.77 -14.71 -0.24
N SER A 141 -9.09 -13.60 -0.05
CA SER A 141 -9.33 -12.39 -0.84
C SER A 141 -8.94 -12.55 -2.32
N VAL A 142 -7.89 -13.30 -2.60
CA VAL A 142 -7.48 -13.64 -3.98
C VAL A 142 -8.46 -14.60 -4.62
N THR A 143 -8.89 -15.63 -3.90
CA THR A 143 -9.87 -16.61 -4.39
C THR A 143 -11.22 -15.94 -4.67
N GLN A 144 -11.72 -15.05 -3.81
CA GLN A 144 -12.93 -14.26 -4.06
C GLN A 144 -12.82 -13.30 -5.24
N LYS A 145 -11.62 -12.81 -5.54
CA LYS A 145 -11.37 -11.88 -6.64
C LYS A 145 -11.22 -12.59 -7.99
N VAL A 146 -10.65 -13.81 -7.99
CA VAL A 146 -10.46 -14.63 -9.18
C VAL A 146 -11.74 -15.39 -9.53
N VAL A 147 -12.46 -15.87 -8.52
CA VAL A 147 -13.80 -16.46 -8.68
C VAL A 147 -14.81 -15.32 -8.49
N GLY A 148 -15.07 -14.57 -9.56
CA GLY A 148 -16.03 -13.47 -9.53
C GLY A 148 -17.37 -13.90 -8.91
N LYS A 149 -18.04 -12.96 -8.24
CA LYS A 149 -19.32 -13.15 -7.55
C LYS A 149 -20.43 -13.79 -8.41
N ASP A 150 -20.25 -13.78 -9.73
CA ASP A 150 -21.21 -14.21 -10.74
C ASP A 150 -20.72 -15.42 -11.57
N SER A 151 -19.63 -16.09 -11.14
CA SER A 151 -19.21 -17.32 -11.81
C SER A 151 -19.99 -18.52 -11.23
N ALA A 152 -20.38 -19.47 -12.08
CA ALA A 152 -21.09 -20.70 -11.70
C ALA A 152 -20.37 -21.45 -10.55
N ILE A 153 -19.04 -21.37 -10.51
CA ILE A 153 -18.19 -21.94 -9.45
C ILE A 153 -18.41 -21.22 -8.10
N GLY A 154 -18.68 -19.91 -8.12
CA GLY A 154 -18.97 -19.13 -6.90
C GLY A 154 -20.32 -19.50 -6.27
N GLU A 155 -21.32 -19.85 -7.08
CA GLU A 155 -22.62 -20.33 -6.59
C GLU A 155 -22.54 -21.75 -6.05
N GLU A 156 -21.86 -22.66 -6.72
CA GLU A 156 -21.65 -24.04 -6.23
C GLU A 156 -20.89 -24.06 -4.90
N LEU A 157 -19.88 -23.21 -4.73
CA LEU A 157 -19.15 -23.08 -3.46
C LEU A 157 -20.03 -22.52 -2.33
N ARG A 158 -20.95 -21.60 -2.66
CA ARG A 158 -21.93 -21.06 -1.71
C ARG A 158 -22.97 -22.08 -1.30
N GLU A 159 -23.46 -22.88 -2.23
CA GLU A 159 -24.42 -23.95 -1.96
C GLU A 159 -23.78 -25.09 -1.16
N ALA A 160 -22.54 -25.48 -1.45
CA ALA A 160 -21.77 -26.43 -0.68
C ALA A 160 -21.52 -25.95 0.78
N LYS A 161 -21.22 -24.66 0.95
CA LYS A 161 -21.04 -24.05 2.28
C LYS A 161 -22.36 -23.95 3.06
N LYS A 162 -23.48 -23.74 2.37
CA LYS A 162 -24.83 -23.66 2.94
C LYS A 162 -25.43 -25.05 3.30
N ALA A 163 -25.01 -26.09 2.59
CA ALA A 163 -25.43 -27.45 2.82
C ALA A 163 -24.68 -28.15 3.97
N GLY A 164 -23.74 -27.51 4.66
CA GLY A 164 -22.99 -28.07 5.79
C GLY A 164 -22.09 -29.27 5.44
N LEU A 165 -21.80 -29.45 4.18
CA LEU A 165 -20.98 -30.53 3.65
C LEU A 165 -19.48 -30.21 3.80
N SER A 166 -19.00 -30.19 5.05
CA SER A 166 -17.56 -30.06 5.33
C SER A 166 -16.72 -31.25 4.85
N THR A 167 -17.39 -32.35 4.46
CA THR A 167 -16.74 -33.59 3.99
C THR A 167 -16.48 -33.58 2.48
N VAL A 168 -17.17 -32.76 1.71
CA VAL A 168 -16.98 -32.67 0.25
C VAL A 168 -15.92 -31.67 -0.13
N ALA A 169 -15.62 -30.69 0.76
CA ALA A 169 -14.60 -29.68 0.52
C ALA A 169 -13.21 -30.28 0.29
N SER A 170 -12.84 -31.33 1.02
CA SER A 170 -11.52 -31.99 0.88
C SER A 170 -11.34 -32.80 -0.41
N GLN A 171 -12.42 -33.28 -1.01
CA GLN A 171 -12.37 -33.98 -2.30
C GLN A 171 -12.50 -33.02 -3.49
N GLN A 172 -13.16 -31.88 -3.30
CA GLN A 172 -13.36 -30.87 -4.35
C GLN A 172 -12.20 -29.91 -4.47
N GLU A 173 -11.46 -29.66 -3.38
CA GLU A 173 -10.19 -28.90 -3.44
C GLU A 173 -9.14 -29.58 -4.35
N GLY A 174 -9.11 -30.93 -4.38
CA GLY A 174 -8.28 -31.69 -5.33
C GLY A 174 -8.62 -31.37 -6.79
N ASN A 175 -9.89 -31.37 -7.13
CA ASN A 175 -10.36 -31.14 -8.50
C ASN A 175 -10.26 -29.65 -8.93
N VAL A 176 -10.42 -28.70 -8.01
CA VAL A 176 -10.29 -27.26 -8.31
C VAL A 176 -8.82 -26.89 -8.50
N LEU A 177 -7.92 -27.43 -7.70
CA LEU A 177 -6.48 -27.25 -7.88
C LEU A 177 -5.98 -27.89 -9.17
N GLU A 178 -6.50 -29.05 -9.55
CA GLU A 178 -6.18 -29.74 -10.80
C GLU A 178 -6.68 -28.96 -12.02
N ASN A 179 -7.88 -28.38 -11.97
CA ASN A 179 -8.43 -27.53 -13.03
C ASN A 179 -7.70 -26.18 -13.13
N VAL A 180 -7.29 -25.57 -12.03
CA VAL A 180 -6.49 -24.33 -12.02
C VAL A 180 -5.06 -24.61 -12.53
N ALA A 181 -4.47 -25.75 -12.20
CA ALA A 181 -3.18 -26.17 -12.74
C ALA A 181 -3.24 -26.45 -14.24
N ALA A 182 -4.34 -27.03 -14.74
CA ALA A 182 -4.57 -27.25 -16.17
C ALA A 182 -4.77 -25.94 -16.95
N ILE A 183 -5.35 -24.92 -16.33
CA ILE A 183 -5.55 -23.60 -16.96
C ILE A 183 -4.25 -22.76 -16.95
N LEU A 184 -3.38 -22.95 -15.94
CA LEU A 184 -2.16 -22.14 -15.76
C LEU A 184 -0.91 -22.71 -16.42
N GLY A 185 -0.92 -23.92 -16.93
CA GLY A 185 0.26 -24.43 -17.63
C GLY A 185 0.34 -25.93 -17.81
N GLY A 186 -0.46 -26.50 -18.63
CA GLY A 186 -0.24 -27.66 -19.49
C GLY A 186 0.75 -28.77 -19.06
N SER A 187 0.98 -29.01 -17.77
CA SER A 187 1.80 -30.13 -17.29
C SER A 187 1.14 -30.77 -16.07
N ASP A 188 0.87 -32.06 -16.19
CA ASP A 188 0.22 -32.93 -15.23
C ASP A 188 1.00 -32.96 -13.89
N PRO A 189 0.39 -32.56 -12.75
CA PRO A 189 1.03 -32.59 -11.43
C PRO A 189 1.49 -33.98 -11.00
N SER A 190 0.92 -35.05 -11.56
CA SER A 190 1.29 -36.41 -11.25
C SER A 190 2.68 -36.81 -11.77
N GLU A 191 3.18 -36.21 -12.84
CA GLU A 191 4.54 -36.46 -13.34
C GLU A 191 5.62 -35.78 -12.48
N GLN A 192 5.31 -34.66 -11.84
CA GLN A 192 6.29 -33.99 -10.96
C GLN A 192 6.49 -34.71 -9.61
N LEU A 193 5.46 -35.37 -9.09
CA LEU A 193 5.55 -36.15 -7.85
C LEU A 193 6.37 -37.44 -7.99
N ASN A 194 6.43 -38.02 -9.18
CA ASN A 194 7.21 -39.24 -9.43
C ASN A 194 8.74 -38.92 -9.56
N ASN A 195 9.10 -37.71 -9.96
CA ASN A 195 10.51 -37.28 -10.04
C ASN A 195 11.16 -36.91 -8.70
N ILE A 196 10.36 -36.80 -7.61
CA ILE A 196 10.88 -36.48 -6.27
C ILE A 196 11.10 -37.73 -5.42
N LYS A 197 10.61 -38.92 -5.87
CA LYS A 197 10.73 -40.20 -5.15
C LYS A 197 11.78 -41.14 -5.72
N GLY A 198 12.61 -40.69 -6.68
CA GLY A 198 13.72 -41.49 -7.23
C GLY A 198 15.06 -41.11 -6.59
#